data_7a27f11e7ce19c75882171494b7856bd
#
_entry.id   7a27f11e7ce19c75882171494b7856bd
#
_cell.length_a   1.000
_cell.length_b   1.000
_cell.length_c   1.000
_cell.angle_alpha   90.00
_cell.angle_beta   90.00
_cell.angle_gamma   90.00
#
_symmetry.space_group_name_H-M   'P 1'
#
loop_
_entity.id
_entity.type
_entity.pdbx_description
1 polymer ?
#
loop_
_entity_poly.entity_id
_entity_poly.type
_entity_poly.pdbx_seq_one_letter_code
_entity_poly.pdbx_strand_id
1 'polypeptide(L)'
;VSGRVVRSIGGKWQERAAARGADATLYYRPSNDFSLTLTSGINETAGNFLTPSTGESRATNRQAFFQARMQSKNLFAQWNWADSSPHKADQYAGFGYRSGVANGVGSKQTQLQVQYELSFDQINTNLSIGVEHSGAAFETNGSTYGRNENDDDYRVYGAYFSTKTDLSKKLNLQLAGRYDKFPTIGEASFSPRAALVFKPSNRHSLRLTFNKAYVAPSALNLFVDLAVQDIGYGSVWIYGNREAQTFNNIQTTFLFGDGLVPSNAGIGMNHVTLFGVLAPGTAAGIVGTPIAGFVPWLTSQNTLASIAGAGGFTNGFLVDLNGNPFGKLEDGDKGTLQAETQYELGYKGMLSDKLTWSFNIYNSIRENFVATVQLSPLVAFPTLGADFRETIMPFAYDYAFNTIFFGAPGYEPYAMGAATAVVNAMVGAAIGAGLNGAVGVIETDQAPTTDGEPNIMYGYKNFGKVNYWGFETGMKW
;
A
#
# COMPACT_ATOMS: atom_id res chain seq x y z
N VAL A 1 -11.50 26.46 -14.14
CA VAL A 1 -11.61 25.69 -12.89
C VAL A 1 -12.26 26.63 -11.89
N SER A 2 -13.55 26.44 -11.60
CA SER A 2 -14.23 27.19 -10.57
C SER A 2 -13.56 26.91 -9.24
N GLY A 3 -12.94 27.94 -8.65
CA GLY A 3 -12.24 27.82 -7.37
C GLY A 3 -13.21 27.39 -6.29
N ARG A 4 -13.16 26.14 -5.91
CA ARG A 4 -13.87 25.67 -4.75
C ARG A 4 -13.13 26.13 -3.51
N VAL A 5 -13.80 26.88 -2.67
CA VAL A 5 -13.23 27.36 -1.42
C VAL A 5 -12.92 26.14 -0.54
N VAL A 6 -11.65 25.98 -0.19
CA VAL A 6 -11.21 24.89 0.69
C VAL A 6 -11.20 25.40 2.12
N ARG A 7 -11.90 24.73 3.00
CA ARG A 7 -11.93 25.09 4.42
C ARG A 7 -10.60 24.72 5.06
N SER A 8 -9.88 25.73 5.56
CA SER A 8 -8.68 25.49 6.33
C SER A 8 -9.01 25.09 7.77
N ILE A 9 -8.08 24.37 8.39
CA ILE A 9 -8.14 24.06 9.81
C ILE A 9 -8.14 25.37 10.61
N GLY A 10 -8.98 25.44 11.63
CA GLY A 10 -9.21 26.69 12.38
C GLY A 10 -10.26 27.62 11.75
N GLY A 11 -11.02 27.17 10.74
CA GLY A 11 -12.15 27.91 10.18
C GLY A 11 -11.79 29.04 9.22
N LYS A 12 -10.52 29.21 8.87
CA LYS A 12 -10.08 30.19 7.86
C LYS A 12 -10.13 29.56 6.47
N TRP A 13 -10.52 30.35 5.48
CA TRP A 13 -10.57 29.96 4.09
C TRP A 13 -9.30 30.44 3.38
N GLN A 14 -8.64 29.58 2.61
CA GLN A 14 -7.49 29.95 1.83
C GLN A 14 -7.72 29.61 0.35
N GLU A 15 -7.78 30.63 -0.48
CA GLU A 15 -8.13 30.51 -1.92
C GLU A 15 -6.91 30.61 -2.84
N ARG A 16 -5.71 30.90 -2.32
CA ARG A 16 -4.56 31.28 -3.13
C ARG A 16 -3.66 30.07 -3.43
N ALA A 17 -3.55 29.75 -4.69
CA ALA A 17 -2.36 29.10 -5.25
C ALA A 17 -1.30 30.19 -5.53
N ALA A 18 -0.07 29.95 -5.14
CA ALA A 18 1.05 30.84 -5.41
C ALA A 18 2.28 30.02 -5.84
N ALA A 19 3.00 30.55 -6.80
CA ALA A 19 4.32 30.02 -7.18
C ALA A 19 5.26 31.19 -7.40
N ARG A 20 6.46 31.09 -6.84
CA ARG A 20 7.53 32.04 -7.08
C ARG A 20 8.87 31.32 -7.08
N GLY A 21 9.80 31.80 -7.87
CA GLY A 21 11.12 31.20 -7.95
C GLY A 21 12.12 32.15 -8.56
N ALA A 22 13.36 31.85 -8.31
CA ALA A 22 14.51 32.50 -8.97
C ALA A 22 15.61 31.46 -9.14
N ASP A 23 16.27 31.51 -10.26
CA ASP A 23 17.45 30.69 -10.56
C ASP A 23 18.53 31.52 -11.24
N ALA A 24 19.76 31.03 -11.13
CA ALA A 24 20.90 31.58 -11.82
C ALA A 24 21.76 30.45 -12.38
N THR A 25 22.27 30.66 -13.57
CA THR A 25 23.18 29.73 -14.23
C THR A 25 24.45 30.45 -14.67
N LEU A 26 25.60 29.88 -14.28
CA LEU A 26 26.93 30.30 -14.72
C LEU A 26 27.47 29.29 -15.73
N TYR A 27 27.85 29.78 -16.90
CA TYR A 27 28.54 29.00 -17.93
C TYR A 27 29.99 29.44 -18.01
N TYR A 28 30.90 28.48 -17.84
CA TYR A 28 32.32 28.71 -17.98
C TYR A 28 32.92 27.75 -19.02
N ARG A 29 33.44 28.29 -20.11
CA ARG A 29 34.00 27.52 -21.25
C ARG A 29 35.30 28.14 -21.69
N PRO A 30 36.41 27.83 -21.03
CA PRO A 30 37.74 28.40 -21.36
C PRO A 30 38.32 27.79 -22.66
N SER A 31 37.84 26.62 -23.08
CA SER A 31 38.26 25.94 -24.32
C SER A 31 37.13 25.14 -24.94
N ASN A 32 37.36 24.60 -26.13
CA ASN A 32 36.41 23.69 -26.77
C ASN A 32 36.29 22.35 -26.07
N ASP A 33 37.35 21.96 -25.31
CA ASP A 33 37.44 20.67 -24.63
C ASP A 33 36.94 20.71 -23.19
N PHE A 34 36.64 21.89 -22.65
CA PHE A 34 36.19 22.04 -21.28
C PHE A 34 34.99 22.97 -21.14
N SER A 35 33.98 22.51 -20.45
CA SER A 35 32.88 23.34 -20.02
C SER A 35 32.41 23.00 -18.61
N LEU A 36 32.07 24.02 -17.84
CA LEU A 36 31.48 23.92 -16.50
C LEU A 36 30.21 24.74 -16.49
N THR A 37 29.12 24.12 -16.07
CA THR A 37 27.84 24.79 -15.84
C THR A 37 27.47 24.62 -14.38
N LEU A 38 27.22 25.75 -13.71
CA LEU A 38 26.71 25.78 -12.35
C LEU A 38 25.35 26.42 -12.36
N THR A 39 24.34 25.72 -11.85
CA THR A 39 22.97 26.21 -11.73
C THR A 39 22.52 26.12 -10.29
N SER A 40 21.91 27.17 -9.77
CA SER A 40 21.31 27.16 -8.43
C SER A 40 20.02 27.96 -8.44
N GLY A 41 19.05 27.54 -7.65
CA GLY A 41 17.81 28.25 -7.57
C GLY A 41 16.99 27.87 -6.35
N ILE A 42 15.91 28.63 -6.17
CA ILE A 42 14.93 28.43 -5.14
C ILE A 42 13.53 28.61 -5.73
N ASN A 43 12.65 27.67 -5.45
CA ASN A 43 11.24 27.70 -5.83
C ASN A 43 10.37 27.56 -4.58
N GLU A 44 9.31 28.35 -4.52
CA GLU A 44 8.30 28.22 -3.47
C GLU A 44 6.93 28.09 -4.14
N THR A 45 6.17 27.11 -3.71
CA THR A 45 4.82 26.84 -4.21
C THR A 45 3.85 26.67 -3.05
N ALA A 46 2.63 27.14 -3.25
CA ALA A 46 1.52 26.90 -2.35
C ALA A 46 0.29 26.57 -3.19
N GLY A 47 -0.44 25.56 -2.83
CA GLY A 47 -1.63 25.15 -3.57
C GLY A 47 -2.54 24.26 -2.76
N ASN A 48 -3.79 24.23 -3.17
CA ASN A 48 -4.77 23.28 -2.67
C ASN A 48 -4.96 22.17 -3.70
N PHE A 49 -5.07 20.95 -3.23
CA PHE A 49 -5.32 19.79 -4.06
C PHE A 49 -6.27 18.81 -3.38
N LEU A 50 -6.87 17.94 -4.16
CA LEU A 50 -7.76 16.90 -3.69
C LEU A 50 -7.16 15.55 -4.02
N THR A 51 -7.01 14.71 -3.02
CA THR A 51 -6.62 13.31 -3.22
C THR A 51 -7.75 12.37 -2.81
N PRO A 52 -7.92 11.23 -3.48
CA PRO A 52 -8.95 10.26 -3.11
C PRO A 52 -8.79 9.72 -1.68
N SER A 53 -7.54 9.55 -1.23
CA SER A 53 -7.22 8.95 0.07
C SER A 53 -7.26 9.95 1.22
N THR A 54 -6.81 11.19 1.01
CA THR A 54 -6.64 12.17 2.10
C THR A 54 -7.63 13.33 2.06
N GLY A 55 -8.43 13.41 0.99
CA GLY A 55 -9.38 14.50 0.79
C GLY A 55 -8.73 15.82 0.39
N GLU A 56 -9.34 16.94 0.82
CA GLU A 56 -8.84 18.28 0.53
C GLU A 56 -7.59 18.57 1.36
N SER A 57 -6.55 19.04 0.69
CA SER A 57 -5.23 19.27 1.26
C SER A 57 -4.66 20.59 0.79
N ARG A 58 -3.86 21.24 1.64
CA ARG A 58 -3.03 22.38 1.26
C ARG A 58 -1.56 21.97 1.39
N ALA A 59 -0.83 22.10 0.32
CA ALA A 59 0.62 21.92 0.35
C ALA A 59 1.33 23.26 0.12
N THR A 60 2.37 23.48 0.89
CA THR A 60 3.36 24.52 0.65
C THR A 60 4.71 23.85 0.59
N ASN A 61 5.49 24.17 -0.42
CA ASN A 61 6.81 23.59 -0.61
C ASN A 61 7.81 24.68 -0.99
N ARG A 62 8.97 24.63 -0.35
CA ARG A 62 10.15 25.40 -0.72
C ARG A 62 11.22 24.42 -1.15
N GLN A 63 11.68 24.57 -2.39
CA GLN A 63 12.75 23.75 -2.94
C GLN A 63 13.95 24.63 -3.27
N ALA A 64 15.08 24.33 -2.66
CA ALA A 64 16.39 24.86 -3.06
C ALA A 64 17.13 23.77 -3.83
N PHE A 65 17.84 24.13 -4.89
CA PHE A 65 18.61 23.18 -5.67
C PHE A 65 19.95 23.76 -6.11
N PHE A 66 20.90 22.85 -6.32
CA PHE A 66 22.19 23.14 -6.91
C PHE A 66 22.59 22.04 -7.89
N GLN A 67 23.11 22.42 -9.04
CA GLN A 67 23.67 21.50 -10.02
C GLN A 67 25.05 22.01 -10.47
N ALA A 68 26.03 21.12 -10.46
CA ALA A 68 27.30 21.31 -11.12
C ALA A 68 27.46 20.26 -12.23
N ARG A 69 27.72 20.70 -13.44
CA ARG A 69 27.96 19.85 -14.61
C ARG A 69 29.26 20.22 -15.26
N MET A 70 30.15 19.25 -15.40
CA MET A 70 31.44 19.39 -16.03
C MET A 70 31.55 18.45 -17.24
N GLN A 71 32.04 18.96 -18.33
CA GLN A 71 32.47 18.19 -19.50
C GLN A 71 33.93 18.54 -19.78
N SER A 72 34.81 17.54 -19.79
CA SER A 72 36.23 17.71 -20.11
C SER A 72 36.68 16.61 -21.06
N LYS A 73 36.84 16.94 -22.34
CA LYS A 73 37.08 15.95 -23.40
C LYS A 73 36.05 14.80 -23.31
N ASN A 74 36.53 13.64 -22.94
CA ASN A 74 35.75 12.41 -22.85
C ASN A 74 35.14 12.17 -21.46
N LEU A 75 35.46 13.03 -20.47
CA LEU A 75 34.95 12.93 -19.10
C LEU A 75 33.73 13.82 -18.92
N PHE A 76 32.65 13.24 -18.46
CA PHE A 76 31.45 13.92 -17.97
C PHE A 76 31.30 13.67 -16.48
N ALA A 77 31.05 14.73 -15.71
CA ALA A 77 30.68 14.61 -14.30
C ALA A 77 29.53 15.56 -13.99
N GLN A 78 28.56 15.09 -13.21
CA GLN A 78 27.42 15.89 -12.76
C GLN A 78 27.13 15.59 -11.30
N TRP A 79 26.93 16.65 -10.53
CA TRP A 79 26.37 16.57 -9.19
C TRP A 79 25.13 17.42 -9.09
N ASN A 80 24.04 16.81 -8.59
CA ASN A 80 22.78 17.45 -8.30
C ASN A 80 22.53 17.36 -6.80
N TRP A 81 22.03 18.42 -6.21
CA TRP A 81 21.53 18.47 -4.85
C TRP A 81 20.23 19.25 -4.83
N ALA A 82 19.26 18.77 -4.07
CA ALA A 82 17.99 19.45 -3.83
C ALA A 82 17.56 19.27 -2.37
N ASP A 83 17.04 20.34 -1.80
CA ASP A 83 16.41 20.36 -0.48
C ASP A 83 14.98 20.86 -0.66
N SER A 84 14.03 20.05 -0.29
CA SER A 84 12.61 20.33 -0.35
C SER A 84 12.04 20.32 1.06
N SER A 85 11.38 21.38 1.47
CA SER A 85 10.81 21.51 2.81
C SER A 85 9.48 22.25 2.78
N PRO A 86 8.58 22.02 3.75
CA PRO A 86 7.40 22.85 3.92
C PRO A 86 7.78 24.31 4.15
N HIS A 87 7.03 25.21 3.56
CA HIS A 87 7.29 26.65 3.72
C HIS A 87 6.88 27.12 5.11
N LYS A 88 7.84 27.46 5.95
CA LYS A 88 7.63 27.87 7.37
C LYS A 88 6.82 29.18 7.54
N ALA A 89 6.73 30.00 6.49
CA ALA A 89 5.99 31.28 6.56
C ALA A 89 4.46 31.11 6.48
N ASP A 90 3.97 29.95 6.04
CA ASP A 90 2.54 29.64 6.04
C ASP A 90 2.22 28.79 7.27
N GLN A 91 1.40 29.32 8.18
CA GLN A 91 0.96 28.61 9.39
C GLN A 91 0.18 27.30 9.07
N TYR A 92 -0.19 27.12 7.79
CA TYR A 92 -0.88 25.94 7.29
C TYR A 92 0.03 25.08 6.40
N ALA A 93 1.35 25.31 6.43
CA ALA A 93 2.32 24.53 5.68
C ALA A 93 2.20 23.04 6.01
N GLY A 94 2.09 22.23 4.97
CA GLY A 94 2.10 20.80 5.11
C GLY A 94 0.80 20.14 5.55
N PHE A 95 -0.35 20.79 5.38
CA PHE A 95 -1.63 20.17 5.70
C PHE A 95 -2.15 19.28 4.60
N GLY A 96 -2.53 18.07 4.95
CA GLY A 96 -2.96 17.10 4.02
C GLY A 96 -4.00 16.11 4.43
N TYR A 97 -4.77 16.19 5.47
CA TYR A 97 -5.73 15.15 5.78
C TYR A 97 -7.05 15.68 6.26
N ARG A 98 -8.13 14.91 6.07
CA ARG A 98 -9.46 15.22 6.65
C ARG A 98 -9.40 15.33 8.18
N SER A 99 -8.47 14.63 8.81
CA SER A 99 -8.19 14.71 10.25
C SER A 99 -7.63 16.06 10.69
N GLY A 100 -7.14 16.88 9.74
CA GLY A 100 -6.52 18.16 10.07
C GLY A 100 -5.08 18.03 10.59
N VAL A 101 -4.47 16.88 10.48
CA VAL A 101 -3.08 16.66 10.89
C VAL A 101 -2.14 17.37 9.91
N ALA A 102 -1.17 18.11 10.47
CA ALA A 102 -0.11 18.70 9.68
C ALA A 102 0.76 17.60 9.07
N ASN A 103 0.92 17.66 7.76
CA ASN A 103 1.76 16.73 7.02
C ASN A 103 2.78 17.50 6.20
N GLY A 104 3.92 17.74 6.80
CA GLY A 104 5.05 18.38 6.13
C GLY A 104 6.10 17.36 5.75
N VAL A 105 6.19 16.99 4.48
CA VAL A 105 7.28 16.15 3.98
C VAL A 105 8.43 17.02 3.50
N GLY A 106 9.54 16.99 4.22
CA GLY A 106 10.84 17.47 3.76
C GLY A 106 11.63 16.35 3.09
N SER A 107 12.51 16.69 2.14
CA SER A 107 13.45 15.73 1.58
C SER A 107 14.74 16.40 1.13
N LYS A 108 15.86 15.73 1.35
CA LYS A 108 17.16 16.09 0.80
C LYS A 108 17.58 15.02 -0.19
N GLN A 109 17.86 15.43 -1.41
CA GLN A 109 18.22 14.51 -2.48
C GLN A 109 19.60 14.87 -3.02
N THR A 110 20.38 13.86 -3.33
CA THR A 110 21.68 14.00 -3.99
C THR A 110 21.84 12.98 -5.09
N GLN A 111 22.47 13.39 -6.18
CA GLN A 111 22.83 12.50 -7.28
C GLN A 111 24.22 12.90 -7.79
N LEU A 112 25.12 11.93 -7.88
CA LEU A 112 26.42 12.07 -8.48
C LEU A 112 26.56 11.08 -9.62
N GLN A 113 26.96 11.57 -10.79
CA GLN A 113 27.24 10.76 -11.97
C GLN A 113 28.60 11.11 -12.54
N VAL A 114 29.38 10.09 -12.87
CA VAL A 114 30.64 10.25 -13.59
C VAL A 114 30.65 9.27 -14.75
N GLN A 115 30.96 9.76 -15.95
CA GLN A 115 30.97 8.98 -17.18
C GLN A 115 32.24 9.28 -17.97
N TYR A 116 32.78 8.28 -18.58
CA TYR A 116 33.91 8.40 -19.50
C TYR A 116 33.59 7.74 -20.85
N GLU A 117 33.95 8.43 -21.94
CA GLU A 117 33.74 7.96 -23.31
C GLU A 117 35.04 7.52 -23.94
N LEU A 118 35.04 6.38 -24.60
CA LEU A 118 36.13 5.76 -25.32
C LEU A 118 35.72 5.49 -26.76
N SER A 119 36.56 5.82 -27.72
CA SER A 119 36.36 5.50 -29.14
C SER A 119 37.44 4.53 -29.60
N PHE A 120 37.01 3.43 -30.21
CA PHE A 120 37.86 2.38 -30.77
C PHE A 120 37.65 2.35 -32.27
N ASP A 121 38.41 3.20 -33.01
CA ASP A 121 38.24 3.38 -34.46
C ASP A 121 38.51 2.09 -35.24
N GLN A 122 39.38 1.21 -34.77
CA GLN A 122 39.71 -0.05 -35.42
C GLN A 122 38.53 -1.01 -35.57
N ILE A 123 37.58 -0.93 -34.62
CA ILE A 123 36.38 -1.77 -34.60
C ILE A 123 35.08 -0.93 -34.71
N ASN A 124 35.23 0.32 -35.10
CA ASN A 124 34.11 1.30 -35.22
C ASN A 124 33.17 1.28 -34.00
N THR A 125 33.73 1.30 -32.80
CA THR A 125 32.98 1.17 -31.55
C THR A 125 33.20 2.40 -30.65
N ASN A 126 32.10 2.99 -30.20
CA ASN A 126 32.11 3.95 -29.08
C ASN A 126 31.62 3.22 -27.83
N LEU A 127 32.33 3.38 -26.73
CA LEU A 127 32.01 2.85 -25.42
C LEU A 127 31.87 3.98 -24.41
N SER A 128 30.74 4.03 -23.73
CA SER A 128 30.53 4.87 -22.53
C SER A 128 30.51 3.98 -21.31
N ILE A 129 31.30 4.31 -20.27
CA ILE A 129 31.26 3.65 -18.97
C ILE A 129 31.00 4.70 -17.90
N GLY A 130 30.28 4.35 -16.88
CA GLY A 130 29.99 5.31 -15.82
C GLY A 130 29.55 4.68 -14.50
N VAL A 131 29.61 5.51 -13.47
CA VAL A 131 29.09 5.19 -12.14
C VAL A 131 28.14 6.29 -11.68
N GLU A 132 27.20 5.91 -10.86
CA GLU A 132 26.17 6.80 -10.33
C GLU A 132 25.91 6.48 -8.87
N HIS A 133 25.69 7.52 -8.09
CA HIS A 133 25.13 7.44 -6.75
C HIS A 133 23.91 8.34 -6.69
N SER A 134 22.81 7.82 -6.15
CA SER A 134 21.58 8.56 -5.87
C SER A 134 21.17 8.29 -4.44
N GLY A 135 20.79 9.32 -3.72
CA GLY A 135 20.32 9.23 -2.34
C GLY A 135 19.22 10.23 -2.05
N ALA A 136 18.32 9.85 -1.15
CA ALA A 136 17.30 10.72 -0.58
C ALA A 136 17.19 10.43 0.92
N ALA A 137 17.13 11.49 1.71
CA ALA A 137 16.77 11.46 3.13
C ALA A 137 15.49 12.27 3.32
N PHE A 138 14.59 11.79 4.15
CA PHE A 138 13.29 12.41 4.35
C PHE A 138 13.16 12.95 5.76
N GLU A 139 12.25 13.90 5.95
CA GLU A 139 11.92 14.49 7.24
C GLU A 139 10.40 14.73 7.23
N THR A 140 9.65 13.85 7.86
CA THR A 140 8.19 13.94 7.92
C THR A 140 7.67 14.32 9.31
N ASN A 141 8.55 14.46 10.28
CA ASN A 141 8.23 14.69 11.69
C ASN A 141 7.22 13.67 12.23
N GLY A 142 7.36 12.42 11.82
CA GLY A 142 6.49 11.32 12.16
C GLY A 142 5.10 11.34 11.50
N SER A 143 4.79 12.36 10.69
CA SER A 143 3.46 12.53 10.13
C SER A 143 3.14 11.60 8.95
N THR A 144 4.16 11.09 8.26
CA THR A 144 3.99 10.19 7.10
C THR A 144 4.74 8.89 7.28
N TYR A 145 5.95 8.94 7.84
CA TYR A 145 6.80 7.76 8.02
C TYR A 145 6.82 7.25 9.48
N GLY A 146 6.05 7.89 10.38
CA GLY A 146 5.76 7.41 11.72
C GLY A 146 6.96 6.77 12.42
N ARG A 147 6.89 5.46 12.67
CA ARG A 147 7.96 4.68 13.31
C ARG A 147 9.21 4.50 12.44
N ASN A 148 9.10 4.72 11.12
CA ASN A 148 10.23 4.66 10.19
C ASN A 148 10.98 6.01 10.07
N GLU A 149 10.53 7.07 10.75
CA GLU A 149 11.23 8.36 10.80
C GLU A 149 12.67 8.15 11.29
N ASN A 150 13.64 8.80 10.65
CA ASN A 150 15.10 8.66 10.87
C ASN A 150 15.72 7.32 10.42
N ASP A 151 14.95 6.40 9.82
CA ASP A 151 15.44 5.17 9.18
C ASP A 151 14.86 5.02 7.77
N ASP A 152 14.61 6.12 7.11
CA ASP A 152 13.96 6.29 5.81
C ASP A 152 14.92 6.72 4.69
N ASP A 153 16.21 6.58 4.93
CA ASP A 153 17.25 6.85 3.94
C ASP A 153 17.13 5.90 2.73
N TYR A 154 17.00 6.49 1.56
CA TYR A 154 16.94 5.77 0.30
C TYR A 154 18.23 5.98 -0.50
N ARG A 155 18.94 4.88 -0.87
CA ARG A 155 20.22 4.95 -1.56
C ARG A 155 20.28 3.95 -2.71
N VAL A 156 20.89 4.38 -3.82
CA VAL A 156 21.17 3.53 -4.99
C VAL A 156 22.59 3.79 -5.46
N TYR A 157 23.32 2.73 -5.76
CA TYR A 157 24.64 2.77 -6.38
C TYR A 157 24.57 2.05 -7.71
N GLY A 158 24.93 2.71 -8.79
CA GLY A 158 24.88 2.18 -10.14
C GLY A 158 26.24 2.19 -10.81
N ALA A 159 26.50 1.18 -11.63
CA ALA A 159 27.57 1.16 -12.60
C ALA A 159 27.03 0.70 -13.94
N TYR A 160 27.44 1.32 -15.03
CA TYR A 160 26.88 1.04 -16.33
C TYR A 160 27.90 1.14 -17.45
N PHE A 161 27.60 0.46 -18.55
CA PHE A 161 28.27 0.63 -19.82
C PHE A 161 27.26 0.72 -20.96
N SER A 162 27.64 1.36 -22.04
CA SER A 162 26.89 1.40 -23.29
C SER A 162 27.84 1.40 -24.47
N THR A 163 27.64 0.51 -25.45
CA THR A 163 28.43 0.46 -26.69
C THR A 163 27.54 0.76 -27.89
N LYS A 164 28.16 1.40 -28.88
CA LYS A 164 27.59 1.54 -30.21
C LYS A 164 28.66 1.13 -31.22
N THR A 165 28.42 0.03 -31.94
CA THR A 165 29.35 -0.56 -32.88
C THR A 165 28.75 -0.57 -34.29
N ASP A 166 29.41 0.05 -35.25
CA ASP A 166 29.02 -0.03 -36.66
C ASP A 166 29.65 -1.28 -37.29
N LEU A 167 28.90 -2.41 -37.27
CA LEU A 167 29.31 -3.70 -37.83
C LEU A 167 29.49 -3.59 -39.35
N SER A 168 28.74 -2.73 -40.01
CA SER A 168 28.89 -2.38 -41.41
C SER A 168 28.20 -1.01 -41.68
N LYS A 169 28.33 -0.50 -42.91
CA LYS A 169 27.61 0.73 -43.35
C LYS A 169 26.09 0.65 -43.21
N LYS A 170 25.54 -0.58 -43.10
CA LYS A 170 24.10 -0.84 -42.99
C LYS A 170 23.66 -1.45 -41.69
N LEU A 171 24.58 -1.89 -40.86
CA LEU A 171 24.27 -2.66 -39.64
C LEU A 171 24.98 -2.06 -38.41
N ASN A 172 24.20 -1.66 -37.43
CA ASN A 172 24.68 -1.11 -36.17
C ASN A 172 24.18 -1.99 -35.01
N LEU A 173 25.09 -2.32 -34.09
CA LEU A 173 24.81 -3.05 -32.86
C LEU A 173 25.00 -2.09 -31.68
N GLN A 174 24.02 -2.06 -30.79
CA GLN A 174 24.09 -1.36 -29.51
C GLN A 174 23.92 -2.35 -28.38
N LEU A 175 24.85 -2.37 -27.43
CA LEU A 175 24.78 -3.15 -26.21
C LEU A 175 24.93 -2.21 -25.03
N ALA A 176 24.11 -2.43 -24.01
CA ALA A 176 24.24 -1.72 -22.75
C ALA A 176 23.94 -2.66 -21.59
N GLY A 177 24.53 -2.38 -20.46
CA GLY A 177 24.25 -3.04 -19.20
C GLY A 177 24.40 -2.08 -18.04
N ARG A 178 23.51 -2.21 -17.07
CA ARG A 178 23.57 -1.44 -15.83
C ARG A 178 23.41 -2.37 -14.65
N TYR A 179 24.30 -2.29 -13.69
CA TYR A 179 24.19 -2.92 -12.40
C TYR A 179 23.83 -1.88 -11.34
N ASP A 180 22.77 -2.13 -10.61
CA ASP A 180 22.33 -1.28 -9.50
C ASP A 180 22.27 -2.07 -8.20
N LYS A 181 22.75 -1.46 -7.11
CA LYS A 181 22.63 -1.96 -5.75
C LYS A 181 21.68 -1.04 -4.97
N PHE A 182 20.70 -1.63 -4.30
CA PHE A 182 19.67 -0.97 -3.48
C PHE A 182 19.84 -1.38 -2.02
N PRO A 183 20.73 -0.74 -1.24
CA PRO A 183 20.97 -1.12 0.16
C PRO A 183 19.73 -1.09 1.03
N THR A 184 18.83 -0.14 0.78
CA THR A 184 17.58 0.06 1.53
C THR A 184 16.67 -1.18 1.54
N ILE A 185 16.64 -1.95 0.45
CA ILE A 185 15.86 -3.19 0.35
C ILE A 185 16.74 -4.45 0.36
N GLY A 186 18.08 -4.27 0.37
CA GLY A 186 19.05 -5.36 0.39
C GLY A 186 19.18 -6.10 -0.94
N GLU A 187 18.75 -5.51 -2.07
CA GLU A 187 18.75 -6.15 -3.39
C GLU A 187 19.75 -5.51 -4.35
N ALA A 188 20.01 -6.23 -5.46
CA ALA A 188 20.75 -5.75 -6.60
C ALA A 188 20.12 -6.24 -7.90
N SER A 189 20.34 -5.50 -8.98
CA SER A 189 19.80 -5.84 -10.30
C SER A 189 20.83 -5.65 -11.39
N PHE A 190 20.65 -6.40 -12.49
CA PHE A 190 21.36 -6.18 -13.74
C PHE A 190 20.37 -5.97 -14.88
N SER A 191 20.46 -4.82 -15.54
CA SER A 191 19.55 -4.35 -16.59
C SER A 191 20.26 -4.38 -17.94
N PRO A 192 20.22 -5.51 -18.68
CA PRO A 192 20.81 -5.62 -20.02
C PRO A 192 19.90 -5.00 -21.08
N ARG A 193 20.52 -4.43 -22.11
CA ARG A 193 19.87 -3.94 -23.32
C ARG A 193 20.69 -4.33 -24.55
N ALA A 194 20.00 -4.76 -25.60
CA ALA A 194 20.59 -4.98 -26.90
C ALA A 194 19.69 -4.40 -27.99
N ALA A 195 20.28 -3.79 -28.99
CA ALA A 195 19.55 -3.32 -30.17
C ALA A 195 20.38 -3.57 -31.44
N LEU A 196 19.73 -4.16 -32.43
CA LEU A 196 20.30 -4.33 -33.77
C LEU A 196 19.51 -3.44 -34.73
N VAL A 197 20.21 -2.54 -35.39
CA VAL A 197 19.61 -1.60 -36.34
C VAL A 197 20.15 -1.88 -37.75
N PHE A 198 19.25 -2.28 -38.63
CA PHE A 198 19.56 -2.52 -40.05
C PHE A 198 19.00 -1.40 -40.92
N LYS A 199 19.86 -0.75 -41.69
CA LYS A 199 19.55 0.33 -42.62
C LYS A 199 19.82 -0.12 -44.06
N PRO A 200 18.85 -0.78 -44.73
CA PRO A 200 19.04 -1.25 -46.09
C PRO A 200 19.33 -0.08 -47.06
N SER A 201 18.79 1.09 -46.75
CA SER A 201 19.06 2.36 -47.43
C SER A 201 19.00 3.54 -46.44
N ASN A 202 19.38 4.74 -46.89
CA ASN A 202 19.27 5.98 -46.10
C ASN A 202 17.82 6.36 -45.78
N ARG A 203 16.84 5.74 -46.46
CA ARG A 203 15.41 6.03 -46.28
C ARG A 203 14.70 5.02 -45.39
N HIS A 204 15.31 3.88 -45.06
CA HIS A 204 14.65 2.79 -44.35
C HIS A 204 15.51 2.28 -43.19
N SER A 205 14.89 2.02 -42.07
CA SER A 205 15.53 1.46 -40.87
C SER A 205 14.63 0.41 -40.22
N LEU A 206 15.19 -0.78 -39.94
CA LEU A 206 14.60 -1.84 -39.15
C LEU A 206 15.36 -1.93 -37.83
N ARG A 207 14.65 -2.14 -36.74
CA ARG A 207 15.24 -2.25 -35.41
C ARG A 207 14.67 -3.45 -34.68
N LEU A 208 15.53 -4.28 -34.13
CA LEU A 208 15.19 -5.31 -33.16
C LEU A 208 15.80 -4.94 -31.83
N THR A 209 15.01 -4.93 -30.77
CA THR A 209 15.49 -4.58 -29.43
C THR A 209 15.07 -5.61 -28.40
N PHE A 210 15.96 -5.83 -27.45
CA PHE A 210 15.74 -6.51 -26.20
C PHE A 210 16.11 -5.56 -25.05
N ASN A 211 15.26 -5.49 -24.03
CA ASN A 211 15.46 -4.63 -22.89
C ASN A 211 14.94 -5.32 -21.63
N LYS A 212 15.74 -5.33 -20.56
CA LYS A 212 15.28 -5.71 -19.23
C LYS A 212 15.61 -4.56 -18.27
N ALA A 213 14.61 -4.08 -17.57
CA ALA A 213 14.74 -2.98 -16.63
C ALA A 213 14.14 -3.38 -15.28
N TYR A 214 14.63 -2.72 -14.21
CA TYR A 214 14.14 -2.90 -12.86
C TYR A 214 13.72 -1.56 -12.28
N VAL A 215 12.66 -1.60 -11.47
CA VAL A 215 12.14 -0.46 -10.73
C VAL A 215 12.10 -0.83 -9.25
N ALA A 216 12.78 -0.06 -8.43
CA ALA A 216 12.69 -0.21 -6.99
C ALA A 216 11.36 0.37 -6.45
N PRO A 217 10.83 -0.17 -5.34
CA PRO A 217 9.71 0.45 -4.64
C PRO A 217 10.02 1.91 -4.31
N SER A 218 9.01 2.77 -4.33
CA SER A 218 9.19 4.18 -3.92
C SER A 218 9.44 4.26 -2.42
N ALA A 219 10.02 5.38 -1.96
CA ALA A 219 10.19 5.63 -0.53
C ALA A 219 8.84 5.56 0.23
N LEU A 220 7.76 6.06 -0.36
CA LEU A 220 6.43 5.95 0.23
C LEU A 220 5.99 4.48 0.40
N ASN A 221 6.22 3.63 -0.61
CA ASN A 221 5.87 2.21 -0.50
C ASN A 221 6.67 1.48 0.59
N LEU A 222 7.91 1.93 0.86
CA LEU A 222 8.78 1.29 1.83
C LEU A 222 8.55 1.80 3.26
N PHE A 223 8.36 3.11 3.42
CA PHE A 223 8.49 3.75 4.74
C PHE A 223 7.19 4.31 5.32
N VAL A 224 6.09 4.40 4.55
CA VAL A 224 4.84 4.94 5.08
C VAL A 224 4.41 4.21 6.36
N ASP A 225 4.02 4.97 7.37
CA ASP A 225 3.49 4.48 8.64
C ASP A 225 2.52 5.53 9.18
N LEU A 226 1.25 5.40 8.80
CA LEU A 226 0.30 6.50 8.87
C LEU A 226 -1.13 6.02 9.06
N ALA A 227 -1.83 6.56 10.07
CA ALA A 227 -3.28 6.48 10.17
C ALA A 227 -3.93 7.37 9.11
N VAL A 228 -4.69 6.79 8.19
CA VAL A 228 -5.34 7.52 7.10
C VAL A 228 -6.80 7.87 7.39
N GLN A 229 -7.46 7.09 8.25
CA GLN A 229 -8.87 7.29 8.57
C GLN A 229 -9.20 6.74 9.95
N ASP A 230 -9.88 7.55 10.76
CA ASP A 230 -10.59 7.12 11.95
C ASP A 230 -11.98 6.63 11.54
N ILE A 231 -12.35 5.43 11.99
CA ILE A 231 -13.66 4.81 11.70
C ILE A 231 -14.57 4.79 12.94
N GLY A 232 -14.19 5.51 14.00
CA GLY A 232 -14.98 5.71 15.22
C GLY A 232 -14.86 4.61 16.27
N TYR A 233 -14.32 3.45 15.89
CA TYR A 233 -14.02 2.31 16.77
C TYR A 233 -12.66 1.66 16.43
N GLY A 234 -11.81 2.45 15.81
CA GLY A 234 -10.47 2.05 15.38
C GLY A 234 -9.98 2.90 14.21
N SER A 235 -8.83 2.57 13.68
CA SER A 235 -8.20 3.32 12.60
C SER A 235 -7.87 2.43 11.41
N VAL A 236 -8.00 3.02 10.20
CA VAL A 236 -7.41 2.46 8.99
C VAL A 236 -5.99 2.98 8.89
N TRP A 237 -5.03 2.09 8.81
CA TRP A 237 -3.60 2.38 8.83
C TRP A 237 -2.92 1.91 7.56
N ILE A 238 -2.02 2.70 6.98
CA ILE A 238 -1.15 2.27 5.88
C ILE A 238 0.26 2.10 6.42
N TYR A 239 0.84 0.93 6.16
CA TYR A 239 2.20 0.59 6.54
C TYR A 239 3.02 0.15 5.33
N GLY A 240 4.27 0.62 5.24
CA GLY A 240 5.21 0.29 4.17
C GLY A 240 5.67 -1.16 4.22
N ASN A 241 6.17 -1.65 3.10
CA ASN A 241 6.67 -3.02 2.98
C ASN A 241 8.20 -3.13 2.99
N ARG A 242 8.89 -2.22 3.69
CA ARG A 242 10.34 -2.35 3.93
C ARG A 242 10.68 -3.67 4.63
N GLU A 243 9.82 -4.09 5.54
CA GLU A 243 9.84 -5.38 6.22
C GLU A 243 8.61 -6.20 5.89
N ALA A 244 8.70 -7.51 6.02
CA ALA A 244 7.55 -8.38 5.88
C ALA A 244 6.51 -8.08 6.97
N GLN A 245 5.24 -8.13 6.61
CA GLN A 245 4.13 -8.05 7.55
C GLN A 245 3.79 -9.47 7.98
N THR A 246 3.86 -9.78 9.26
CA THR A 246 3.71 -11.14 9.78
C THR A 246 2.54 -11.27 10.74
N PHE A 247 2.05 -12.49 10.93
CA PHE A 247 0.96 -12.84 11.82
C PHE A 247 1.40 -13.92 12.85
N ASN A 248 2.61 -13.77 13.41
CA ASN A 248 3.11 -14.73 14.41
C ASN A 248 2.38 -14.62 15.74
N ASN A 249 1.99 -13.42 16.13
CA ASN A 249 1.22 -13.13 17.33
C ASN A 249 -0.16 -12.63 16.90
N ILE A 250 -1.08 -13.55 16.63
CA ILE A 250 -2.44 -13.16 16.28
C ILE A 250 -3.06 -12.42 17.48
N GLN A 251 -2.97 -11.09 17.43
CA GLN A 251 -3.71 -10.23 18.33
C GLN A 251 -5.05 -9.92 17.69
N THR A 252 -6.08 -10.29 18.40
CA THR A 252 -7.45 -9.97 18.00
C THR A 252 -7.93 -8.87 18.93
N THR A 253 -7.98 -7.65 18.44
CA THR A 253 -8.58 -6.55 19.19
C THR A 253 -10.08 -6.59 18.96
N PHE A 254 -10.85 -6.75 20.03
CA PHE A 254 -12.29 -6.90 20.00
C PHE A 254 -13.03 -5.66 20.46
N LEU A 255 -14.12 -5.37 19.77
CA LEU A 255 -15.17 -4.45 20.23
C LEU A 255 -15.81 -4.90 21.57
N PHE A 256 -15.62 -6.15 22.01
CA PHE A 256 -16.34 -6.75 23.13
C PHE A 256 -15.45 -7.51 24.15
N GLY A 257 -14.12 -7.25 24.18
CA GLY A 257 -13.20 -7.88 25.15
C GLY A 257 -12.71 -9.28 24.71
N ASP A 258 -12.02 -10.00 25.61
CA ASP A 258 -11.24 -11.23 25.34
C ASP A 258 -12.06 -12.49 24.96
N GLY A 259 -13.19 -12.34 24.28
CA GLY A 259 -14.15 -13.41 23.99
C GLY A 259 -13.78 -14.35 22.84
N LEU A 260 -12.74 -14.08 22.08
CA LEU A 260 -12.34 -14.93 20.96
C LEU A 260 -11.14 -15.80 21.36
N VAL A 261 -11.25 -17.06 21.07
CA VAL A 261 -10.19 -18.02 21.36
C VAL A 261 -9.65 -18.53 20.03
N PRO A 262 -8.34 -18.38 19.76
CA PRO A 262 -7.72 -19.06 18.63
C PRO A 262 -7.92 -20.57 18.81
N SER A 263 -8.54 -21.22 17.84
CA SER A 263 -8.70 -22.67 17.82
C SER A 263 -7.86 -23.25 16.68
N ASN A 264 -7.55 -24.55 16.74
CA ASN A 264 -6.85 -25.26 15.64
C ASN A 264 -7.62 -25.22 14.30
N ALA A 265 -8.88 -24.82 14.30
CA ALA A 265 -9.74 -24.69 13.13
C ALA A 265 -9.90 -23.24 12.64
N GLY A 266 -9.23 -22.26 13.29
CA GLY A 266 -9.35 -20.83 13.02
C GLY A 266 -9.73 -20.04 14.28
N ILE A 267 -10.40 -18.90 14.08
CA ILE A 267 -10.89 -18.07 15.19
C ILE A 267 -12.31 -18.49 15.50
N GLY A 268 -12.53 -18.93 16.74
CA GLY A 268 -13.84 -19.35 17.22
C GLY A 268 -14.38 -18.44 18.33
N MET A 269 -15.68 -18.20 18.35
CA MET A 269 -16.34 -17.54 19.47
C MET A 269 -16.88 -18.58 20.44
N ASN A 270 -16.44 -18.49 21.72
CA ASN A 270 -16.93 -19.35 22.77
C ASN A 270 -18.33 -18.89 23.23
N HIS A 271 -19.32 -19.78 23.16
CA HIS A 271 -20.70 -19.45 23.52
C HIS A 271 -20.88 -19.13 25.00
N VAL A 272 -20.01 -19.63 25.89
CA VAL A 272 -20.04 -19.27 27.31
C VAL A 272 -19.68 -17.80 27.52
N THR A 273 -18.63 -17.33 26.85
CA THR A 273 -18.23 -15.93 26.91
C THR A 273 -19.27 -15.05 26.23
N LEU A 274 -19.76 -15.47 25.06
CA LEU A 274 -20.85 -14.80 24.34
C LEU A 274 -22.09 -14.66 25.22
N PHE A 275 -22.46 -15.73 25.93
CA PHE A 275 -23.57 -15.68 26.86
C PHE A 275 -23.37 -14.60 27.93
N GLY A 276 -22.20 -14.51 28.53
CA GLY A 276 -21.88 -13.48 29.53
C GLY A 276 -22.11 -12.04 29.00
N VAL A 277 -21.76 -11.78 27.75
CA VAL A 277 -21.98 -10.48 27.08
C VAL A 277 -23.48 -10.24 26.82
N LEU A 278 -24.22 -11.27 26.37
CA LEU A 278 -25.62 -11.17 25.98
C LEU A 278 -26.62 -11.27 27.15
N ALA A 279 -26.20 -11.83 28.29
CA ALA A 279 -27.08 -12.08 29.43
C ALA A 279 -27.86 -10.83 29.90
N PRO A 280 -27.27 -9.62 30.03
CA PRO A 280 -28.02 -8.43 30.44
C PRO A 280 -29.11 -8.05 29.45
N GLY A 281 -28.81 -8.08 28.16
CA GLY A 281 -29.78 -7.75 27.09
C GLY A 281 -30.90 -8.80 27.00
N THR A 282 -30.56 -10.08 27.15
CA THR A 282 -31.51 -11.18 27.21
C THR A 282 -32.43 -11.05 28.41
N ALA A 283 -31.83 -10.81 29.59
CA ALA A 283 -32.61 -10.64 30.82
C ALA A 283 -33.63 -9.49 30.69
N ALA A 284 -33.20 -8.37 30.10
CA ALA A 284 -34.09 -7.24 29.82
C ALA A 284 -35.22 -7.60 28.84
N GLY A 285 -34.92 -8.41 27.80
CA GLY A 285 -35.90 -8.84 26.79
C GLY A 285 -36.94 -9.83 27.26
N ILE A 286 -36.69 -10.53 28.37
CA ILE A 286 -37.61 -11.56 28.93
C ILE A 286 -38.25 -11.17 30.27
N VAL A 287 -38.02 -9.92 30.73
CA VAL A 287 -38.65 -9.39 31.97
C VAL A 287 -40.17 -9.47 31.83
N GLY A 288 -40.82 -9.98 32.90
CA GLY A 288 -42.25 -10.13 32.94
C GLY A 288 -42.82 -11.39 32.21
N THR A 289 -41.95 -12.21 31.65
CA THR A 289 -42.35 -13.52 31.09
C THR A 289 -42.13 -14.66 32.10
N PRO A 290 -42.82 -15.81 31.95
CA PRO A 290 -42.60 -16.97 32.83
C PRO A 290 -41.16 -17.49 32.83
N ILE A 291 -40.35 -17.15 31.77
CA ILE A 291 -38.98 -17.61 31.57
C ILE A 291 -37.93 -16.60 32.07
N ALA A 292 -38.33 -15.54 32.78
CA ALA A 292 -37.42 -14.51 33.28
C ALA A 292 -36.30 -15.06 34.18
N GLY A 293 -36.53 -16.19 34.85
CA GLY A 293 -35.55 -16.90 35.68
C GLY A 293 -34.47 -17.68 34.89
N PHE A 294 -34.58 -17.79 33.57
CA PHE A 294 -33.66 -18.60 32.75
C PHE A 294 -32.20 -18.08 32.82
N VAL A 295 -32.00 -16.77 32.70
CA VAL A 295 -30.65 -16.19 32.71
C VAL A 295 -29.95 -16.44 34.04
N PRO A 296 -30.54 -16.16 35.22
CA PRO A 296 -29.96 -16.53 36.51
C PRO A 296 -29.71 -18.04 36.66
N TRP A 297 -30.62 -18.87 36.16
CA TRP A 297 -30.48 -20.33 36.22
C TRP A 297 -29.31 -20.78 35.32
N LEU A 298 -29.18 -20.28 34.12
CA LEU A 298 -28.10 -20.62 33.17
C LEU A 298 -26.73 -20.18 33.71
N THR A 299 -26.66 -19.04 34.40
CA THR A 299 -25.43 -18.57 35.07
C THR A 299 -25.09 -19.32 36.34
N SER A 300 -26.03 -20.13 36.86
CA SER A 300 -25.76 -20.94 38.05
C SER A 300 -24.81 -22.11 37.75
N GLN A 301 -23.91 -22.34 38.64
CA GLN A 301 -22.71 -23.15 38.78
C GLN A 301 -22.36 -24.23 37.72
N ASN A 302 -23.26 -25.07 37.27
CA ASN A 302 -22.89 -26.20 36.41
C ASN A 302 -23.36 -26.09 34.96
N THR A 303 -24.29 -25.21 34.66
CA THR A 303 -24.91 -25.11 33.34
C THR A 303 -23.96 -24.50 32.32
N LEU A 304 -23.18 -23.50 32.72
CA LEU A 304 -22.14 -22.93 31.85
C LEU A 304 -21.02 -23.92 31.52
N ALA A 305 -20.64 -24.78 32.51
CA ALA A 305 -19.69 -25.85 32.27
C ALA A 305 -20.25 -26.91 31.30
N SER A 306 -21.55 -27.19 31.37
CA SER A 306 -22.23 -28.09 30.43
C SER A 306 -22.29 -27.54 29.03
N ILE A 307 -22.52 -26.23 28.86
CA ILE A 307 -22.47 -25.56 27.57
C ILE A 307 -21.04 -25.62 26.98
N ALA A 308 -20.03 -25.37 27.79
CA ALA A 308 -18.62 -25.50 27.38
C ALA A 308 -18.28 -26.96 27.00
N GLY A 309 -18.78 -27.96 27.75
CA GLY A 309 -18.61 -29.37 27.44
C GLY A 309 -19.34 -29.83 26.20
N ALA A 310 -20.43 -29.17 25.81
CA ALA A 310 -21.18 -29.43 24.59
C ALA A 310 -20.48 -28.85 23.31
N GLY A 311 -19.32 -28.23 23.46
CA GLY A 311 -18.54 -27.73 22.32
C GLY A 311 -19.11 -26.48 21.67
N GLY A 312 -19.78 -25.61 22.43
CA GLY A 312 -20.40 -24.38 21.92
C GLY A 312 -19.39 -23.36 21.39
N PHE A 313 -18.99 -23.55 20.15
CA PHE A 313 -18.13 -22.65 19.41
C PHE A 313 -18.74 -22.32 18.05
N THR A 314 -18.67 -21.05 17.67
CA THR A 314 -18.94 -20.60 16.29
C THR A 314 -17.62 -20.20 15.65
N ASN A 315 -17.37 -20.70 14.46
CA ASN A 315 -16.17 -20.37 13.69
C ASN A 315 -16.31 -19.00 13.03
N GLY A 316 -15.28 -18.18 13.18
CA GLY A 316 -15.18 -16.89 12.50
C GLY A 316 -14.80 -17.03 11.03
N PHE A 317 -15.34 -16.15 10.22
CA PHE A 317 -14.98 -15.97 8.82
C PHE A 317 -14.18 -14.69 8.68
N LEU A 318 -13.11 -14.75 7.87
CA LEU A 318 -12.30 -13.59 7.54
C LEU A 318 -12.94 -12.84 6.38
N VAL A 319 -13.16 -11.53 6.56
CA VAL A 319 -13.73 -10.65 5.56
C VAL A 319 -12.92 -9.36 5.40
N ASP A 320 -13.02 -8.73 4.23
CA ASP A 320 -12.47 -7.40 4.00
C ASP A 320 -13.40 -6.30 4.57
N LEU A 321 -13.00 -5.02 4.45
CA LEU A 321 -13.82 -3.87 4.87
C LEU A 321 -15.17 -3.76 4.15
N ASN A 322 -15.33 -4.42 3.00
CA ASN A 322 -16.57 -4.44 2.23
C ASN A 322 -17.45 -5.67 2.57
N GLY A 323 -16.98 -6.54 3.47
CA GLY A 323 -17.66 -7.78 3.82
C GLY A 323 -17.44 -8.94 2.84
N ASN A 324 -16.54 -8.80 1.87
CA ASN A 324 -16.20 -9.91 0.96
C ASN A 324 -15.26 -10.91 1.66
N PRO A 325 -15.30 -12.20 1.27
CA PRO A 325 -14.35 -13.18 1.80
C PRO A 325 -12.90 -12.73 1.60
N PHE A 326 -12.13 -12.69 2.69
CA PHE A 326 -10.73 -12.26 2.68
C PHE A 326 -9.79 -13.34 2.12
N GLY A 327 -10.22 -14.59 2.14
CA GLY A 327 -9.40 -15.73 1.76
C GLY A 327 -8.54 -16.24 2.92
N LYS A 328 -7.34 -16.72 2.59
CA LYS A 328 -6.40 -17.24 3.59
C LYS A 328 -5.57 -16.12 4.18
N LEU A 329 -5.33 -16.18 5.48
CA LEU A 329 -4.36 -15.31 6.15
C LEU A 329 -2.95 -15.71 5.73
N GLU A 330 -2.23 -14.79 5.12
CA GLU A 330 -0.86 -14.98 4.64
C GLU A 330 -0.01 -13.77 5.02
N ASP A 331 1.24 -14.02 5.36
CA ASP A 331 2.20 -12.94 5.60
C ASP A 331 2.34 -12.05 4.36
N GLY A 332 2.54 -10.77 4.61
CA GLY A 332 2.86 -9.81 3.55
C GLY A 332 4.36 -9.84 3.24
N ASP A 333 4.70 -9.97 1.98
CA ASP A 333 6.10 -10.01 1.54
C ASP A 333 6.79 -8.64 1.71
N LYS A 334 8.11 -8.70 1.97
CA LYS A 334 8.98 -7.54 1.87
C LYS A 334 8.95 -6.98 0.44
N GLY A 335 9.01 -5.66 0.32
CA GLY A 335 9.09 -4.98 -0.97
C GLY A 335 10.30 -5.40 -1.78
N THR A 336 10.08 -5.80 -3.02
CA THR A 336 11.10 -6.28 -3.97
C THR A 336 11.12 -5.46 -5.25
N LEU A 337 12.18 -5.63 -6.03
CA LEU A 337 12.30 -4.99 -7.34
C LEU A 337 11.21 -5.48 -8.30
N GLN A 338 10.55 -4.55 -8.97
CA GLN A 338 9.73 -4.84 -10.13
C GLN A 338 10.64 -5.01 -11.35
N ALA A 339 10.35 -5.99 -12.20
CA ALA A 339 11.08 -6.21 -13.43
C ALA A 339 10.17 -6.04 -14.65
N GLU A 340 10.71 -5.46 -15.71
CA GLU A 340 10.07 -5.42 -17.03
C GLU A 340 11.03 -5.90 -18.09
N THR A 341 10.63 -6.94 -18.84
CA THR A 341 11.36 -7.48 -19.98
C THR A 341 10.58 -7.16 -21.24
N GLN A 342 11.22 -6.52 -22.21
CA GLN A 342 10.59 -6.10 -23.44
C GLN A 342 11.38 -6.56 -24.68
N TYR A 343 10.64 -7.05 -25.65
CA TYR A 343 11.11 -7.34 -27.01
C TYR A 343 10.36 -6.45 -27.99
N GLU A 344 11.07 -5.81 -28.91
CA GLU A 344 10.45 -4.90 -29.87
C GLU A 344 11.05 -5.07 -31.26
N LEU A 345 10.17 -5.07 -32.27
CA LEU A 345 10.53 -4.95 -33.66
C LEU A 345 9.94 -3.63 -34.19
N GLY A 346 10.81 -2.76 -34.68
CA GLY A 346 10.44 -1.46 -35.23
C GLY A 346 10.87 -1.29 -36.68
N TYR A 347 10.06 -0.60 -37.44
CA TYR A 347 10.35 -0.09 -38.76
C TYR A 347 10.11 1.40 -38.84
N LYS A 348 11.01 2.13 -39.52
CA LYS A 348 10.82 3.53 -39.89
C LYS A 348 11.35 3.74 -41.28
N GLY A 349 10.54 4.34 -42.16
CA GLY A 349 10.94 4.56 -43.54
C GLY A 349 10.27 5.78 -44.17
N MET A 350 10.99 6.42 -45.11
CA MET A 350 10.44 7.39 -46.02
C MET A 350 9.92 6.67 -47.28
N LEU A 351 8.60 6.51 -47.35
CA LEU A 351 7.94 5.86 -48.51
C LEU A 351 7.94 6.75 -49.75
N SER A 352 7.96 8.07 -49.54
CA SER A 352 8.19 9.09 -50.58
C SER A 352 8.90 10.28 -49.94
N ASP A 353 9.26 11.29 -50.74
CA ASP A 353 9.90 12.51 -50.24
C ASP A 353 8.99 13.32 -49.27
N LYS A 354 7.68 13.03 -49.25
CA LYS A 354 6.69 13.70 -48.42
C LYS A 354 6.05 12.77 -47.37
N LEU A 355 6.27 11.46 -47.46
CA LEU A 355 5.60 10.49 -46.58
C LEU A 355 6.60 9.65 -45.80
N THR A 356 6.58 9.80 -44.49
CA THR A 356 7.31 8.95 -43.56
C THR A 356 6.32 8.07 -42.84
N TRP A 357 6.63 6.77 -42.73
CA TRP A 357 5.86 5.80 -41.94
C TRP A 357 6.74 5.12 -40.90
N SER A 358 6.18 4.90 -39.74
CA SER A 358 6.79 4.13 -38.65
C SER A 358 5.80 3.09 -38.11
N PHE A 359 6.32 1.93 -37.74
CA PHE A 359 5.57 0.85 -37.15
C PHE A 359 6.44 0.16 -36.08
N ASN A 360 5.89 -0.06 -34.90
CA ASN A 360 6.51 -0.84 -33.84
C ASN A 360 5.53 -1.91 -33.35
N ILE A 361 6.03 -3.12 -33.11
CA ILE A 361 5.32 -4.16 -32.37
C ILE A 361 6.21 -4.59 -31.23
N TYR A 362 5.61 -4.77 -30.05
CA TYR A 362 6.35 -5.15 -28.87
C TYR A 362 5.58 -6.17 -28.01
N ASN A 363 6.35 -6.98 -27.29
CA ASN A 363 5.89 -7.80 -26.18
C ASN A 363 6.58 -7.33 -24.92
N SER A 364 5.80 -7.10 -23.88
CA SER A 364 6.30 -6.71 -22.56
C SER A 364 5.81 -7.67 -21.49
N ILE A 365 6.74 -8.11 -20.65
CA ILE A 365 6.51 -8.99 -19.52
C ILE A 365 6.89 -8.22 -18.26
N ARG A 366 5.90 -7.90 -17.44
CA ARG A 366 6.09 -7.20 -16.17
C ARG A 366 5.87 -8.17 -15.02
N GLU A 367 6.80 -8.15 -14.06
CA GLU A 367 6.83 -9.05 -12.89
C GLU A 367 6.94 -8.22 -11.62
N ASN A 368 6.35 -8.71 -10.52
CA ASN A 368 6.42 -8.11 -9.18
C ASN A 368 5.89 -6.67 -9.11
N PHE A 369 4.80 -6.35 -9.81
CA PHE A 369 4.22 -5.01 -9.70
C PHE A 369 3.56 -4.79 -8.32
N VAL A 370 3.68 -3.57 -7.78
CA VAL A 370 3.21 -3.22 -6.45
C VAL A 370 1.76 -2.74 -6.50
N ALA A 371 0.93 -3.23 -5.58
CA ALA A 371 -0.37 -2.66 -5.31
C ALA A 371 -0.64 -2.59 -3.80
N THR A 372 -1.53 -1.68 -3.41
CA THR A 372 -2.02 -1.57 -2.04
C THR A 372 -3.07 -2.64 -1.78
N VAL A 373 -2.95 -3.36 -0.67
CA VAL A 373 -3.88 -4.41 -0.24
C VAL A 373 -4.22 -4.24 1.22
N GLN A 374 -5.41 -4.67 1.60
CA GLN A 374 -5.75 -4.87 3.01
C GLN A 374 -4.97 -6.09 3.52
N LEU A 375 -4.28 -5.93 4.63
CA LEU A 375 -3.52 -7.00 5.30
C LEU A 375 -4.31 -7.58 6.48
N SER A 376 -4.88 -6.73 7.31
CA SER A 376 -5.65 -7.12 8.48
C SER A 376 -7.09 -7.45 8.10
N PRO A 377 -7.51 -8.72 8.10
CA PRO A 377 -8.91 -9.06 7.89
C PRO A 377 -9.75 -8.72 9.11
N LEU A 378 -11.02 -8.48 8.86
CA LEU A 378 -12.04 -8.42 9.88
C LEU A 378 -12.55 -9.83 10.17
N VAL A 379 -12.98 -10.07 11.41
CA VAL A 379 -13.60 -11.33 11.84
C VAL A 379 -15.11 -11.12 11.92
N ALA A 380 -15.85 -11.96 11.23
CA ALA A 380 -17.31 -11.98 11.26
C ALA A 380 -17.85 -13.38 11.59
N PHE A 381 -19.00 -13.44 12.20
CA PHE A 381 -19.67 -14.69 12.61
C PHE A 381 -21.09 -14.77 12.01
N PRO A 382 -21.23 -14.96 10.70
CA PRO A 382 -22.54 -14.92 10.03
C PRO A 382 -23.50 -16.01 10.48
N THR A 383 -22.98 -17.14 11.00
CA THR A 383 -23.79 -18.27 11.51
C THR A 383 -24.06 -18.19 13.01
N LEU A 384 -23.53 -17.18 13.71
CA LEU A 384 -23.57 -17.07 15.18
C LEU A 384 -24.98 -17.29 15.76
N GLY A 385 -25.99 -16.65 15.15
CA GLY A 385 -27.37 -16.75 15.62
C GLY A 385 -27.95 -18.18 15.49
N ALA A 386 -27.58 -18.91 14.45
CA ALA A 386 -27.99 -20.31 14.25
C ALA A 386 -27.26 -21.25 15.21
N ASP A 387 -25.92 -21.11 15.29
CA ASP A 387 -25.06 -21.93 16.12
C ASP A 387 -25.38 -21.74 17.61
N PHE A 388 -25.60 -20.49 18.02
CA PHE A 388 -26.01 -20.16 19.38
C PHE A 388 -27.38 -20.74 19.72
N ARG A 389 -28.32 -20.68 18.78
CA ARG A 389 -29.65 -21.30 18.92
C ARG A 389 -29.55 -22.81 19.11
N GLU A 390 -28.79 -23.49 18.28
CA GLU A 390 -28.56 -24.92 18.37
C GLU A 390 -27.98 -25.33 19.72
N THR A 391 -26.98 -24.56 20.21
CA THR A 391 -26.32 -24.85 21.50
C THR A 391 -27.21 -24.58 22.71
N ILE A 392 -28.00 -23.49 22.70
CA ILE A 392 -28.74 -23.03 23.90
C ILE A 392 -30.15 -23.63 23.97
N MET A 393 -30.75 -23.99 22.84
CA MET A 393 -32.13 -24.51 22.81
C MET A 393 -32.39 -25.70 23.74
N PRO A 394 -31.49 -26.72 23.83
CA PRO A 394 -31.70 -27.84 24.77
C PRO A 394 -31.78 -27.38 26.21
N PHE A 395 -30.96 -26.45 26.64
CA PHE A 395 -30.93 -25.92 28.01
C PHE A 395 -32.17 -25.06 28.29
N ALA A 396 -32.58 -24.26 27.35
CA ALA A 396 -33.78 -23.43 27.45
C ALA A 396 -35.05 -24.29 27.54
N TYR A 397 -35.09 -25.37 26.77
CA TYR A 397 -36.20 -26.36 26.82
C TYR A 397 -36.20 -27.08 28.14
N ASP A 398 -35.07 -27.59 28.63
CA ASP A 398 -34.96 -28.29 29.89
C ASP A 398 -35.41 -27.39 31.05
N TYR A 399 -34.96 -26.14 31.09
CA TYR A 399 -35.43 -25.19 32.09
C TYR A 399 -36.93 -24.96 32.04
N ALA A 400 -37.44 -24.71 30.84
CA ALA A 400 -38.87 -24.45 30.66
C ALA A 400 -39.71 -25.65 31.06
N PHE A 401 -39.35 -26.84 30.61
CA PHE A 401 -40.10 -28.06 30.90
C PHE A 401 -40.05 -28.46 32.36
N ASN A 402 -38.85 -28.54 32.96
CA ASN A 402 -38.69 -29.06 34.30
C ASN A 402 -38.89 -27.99 35.39
N THR A 403 -38.57 -26.75 35.15
CA THR A 403 -38.66 -25.69 36.17
C THR A 403 -39.99 -24.91 36.12
N ILE A 404 -40.48 -24.61 34.91
CA ILE A 404 -41.70 -23.82 34.75
C ILE A 404 -42.92 -24.73 34.73
N PHE A 405 -42.85 -25.82 33.97
CA PHE A 405 -43.99 -26.74 33.76
C PHE A 405 -43.88 -28.03 34.62
N PHE A 406 -42.91 -28.09 35.53
CA PHE A 406 -42.70 -29.18 36.50
C PHE A 406 -42.67 -30.58 35.88
N GLY A 407 -42.20 -30.72 34.64
CA GLY A 407 -42.13 -31.98 33.91
C GLY A 407 -43.50 -32.60 33.59
N ALA A 408 -44.54 -31.83 33.63
CA ALA A 408 -45.92 -32.34 33.45
C ALA A 408 -46.16 -32.82 32.00
N PRO A 409 -46.61 -34.05 31.78
CA PRO A 409 -46.93 -34.56 30.45
C PRO A 409 -47.98 -33.69 29.71
N GLY A 410 -47.75 -33.45 28.41
CA GLY A 410 -48.62 -32.64 27.57
C GLY A 410 -48.24 -31.14 27.54
N TYR A 411 -47.26 -30.72 28.31
CA TYR A 411 -46.77 -29.34 28.28
C TYR A 411 -45.52 -29.14 27.40
N GLU A 412 -45.03 -30.16 26.73
CA GLU A 412 -43.89 -30.11 25.83
C GLU A 412 -43.99 -28.99 24.77
N PRO A 413 -45.14 -28.77 24.08
CA PRO A 413 -45.25 -27.67 23.13
C PRO A 413 -45.14 -26.28 23.77
N TYR A 414 -45.63 -26.12 24.98
CA TYR A 414 -45.53 -24.86 25.73
C TYR A 414 -44.11 -24.61 26.22
N ALA A 415 -43.40 -25.65 26.67
CA ALA A 415 -42.00 -25.58 27.04
C ALA A 415 -41.12 -25.20 25.81
N MET A 416 -41.40 -25.79 24.64
CA MET A 416 -40.71 -25.45 23.42
C MET A 416 -41.02 -24.02 22.99
N GLY A 417 -42.24 -23.52 23.13
CA GLY A 417 -42.61 -22.14 22.88
C GLY A 417 -41.82 -21.16 23.80
N ALA A 418 -41.76 -21.45 25.07
CA ALA A 418 -41.02 -20.65 26.05
C ALA A 418 -39.49 -20.65 25.77
N ALA A 419 -38.91 -21.82 25.49
CA ALA A 419 -37.51 -21.94 25.07
C ALA A 419 -37.18 -21.13 23.82
N THR A 420 -38.05 -21.21 22.84
CA THR A 420 -37.92 -20.44 21.59
C THR A 420 -37.92 -18.93 21.85
N ALA A 421 -38.78 -18.47 22.76
CA ALA A 421 -38.84 -17.05 23.12
C ALA A 421 -37.52 -16.56 23.76
N VAL A 422 -36.91 -17.34 24.67
CA VAL A 422 -35.65 -17.02 25.26
C VAL A 422 -34.51 -16.97 24.24
N VAL A 423 -34.40 -18.02 23.43
CA VAL A 423 -33.34 -18.07 22.40
C VAL A 423 -33.49 -16.94 21.40
N ASN A 424 -34.72 -16.58 21.01
CA ASN A 424 -34.92 -15.40 20.15
C ASN A 424 -34.54 -14.10 20.84
N ALA A 425 -34.78 -13.96 22.13
CA ALA A 425 -34.32 -12.79 22.91
C ALA A 425 -32.78 -12.71 22.92
N MET A 426 -32.09 -13.85 23.10
CA MET A 426 -30.62 -13.89 23.06
C MET A 426 -30.06 -13.55 21.70
N VAL A 427 -30.63 -14.10 20.61
CA VAL A 427 -30.23 -13.76 19.24
C VAL A 427 -30.52 -12.29 18.95
N GLY A 428 -31.65 -11.77 19.44
CA GLY A 428 -31.98 -10.34 19.32
C GLY A 428 -30.99 -9.46 20.07
N ALA A 429 -30.56 -9.87 21.26
CA ALA A 429 -29.49 -9.16 22.00
C ALA A 429 -28.16 -9.20 21.25
N ALA A 430 -27.80 -10.32 20.62
CA ALA A 430 -26.60 -10.43 19.78
C ALA A 430 -26.64 -9.46 18.59
N ILE A 431 -27.77 -9.40 17.88
CA ILE A 431 -27.98 -8.46 16.77
C ILE A 431 -27.91 -7.01 17.27
N GLY A 432 -28.57 -6.72 18.38
CA GLY A 432 -28.57 -5.39 18.99
C GLY A 432 -27.16 -4.94 19.47
N ALA A 433 -26.30 -5.89 19.83
CA ALA A 433 -24.89 -5.64 20.14
C ALA A 433 -23.99 -5.57 18.90
N GLY A 434 -24.53 -5.70 17.68
CA GLY A 434 -23.75 -5.63 16.45
C GLY A 434 -22.98 -6.91 16.08
N LEU A 435 -23.22 -8.02 16.79
CA LEU A 435 -22.48 -9.28 16.58
C LEU A 435 -22.80 -10.00 15.25
N ASN A 436 -23.76 -9.49 14.48
CA ASN A 436 -24.07 -9.94 13.13
C ASN A 436 -23.16 -9.32 12.06
N GLY A 437 -22.32 -8.35 12.44
CA GLY A 437 -21.32 -7.71 11.58
C GLY A 437 -19.90 -8.16 11.89
N ALA A 438 -18.94 -7.35 11.52
CA ALA A 438 -17.55 -7.54 11.92
C ALA A 438 -17.38 -7.22 13.41
N VAL A 439 -16.80 -8.15 14.14
CA VAL A 439 -16.66 -8.06 15.61
C VAL A 439 -15.21 -7.88 16.09
N GLY A 440 -14.25 -7.95 15.18
CA GLY A 440 -12.85 -7.79 15.50
C GLY A 440 -11.97 -7.72 14.26
N VAL A 441 -10.69 -7.49 14.48
CA VAL A 441 -9.64 -7.39 13.46
C VAL A 441 -8.52 -8.35 13.82
N ILE A 442 -7.94 -9.03 12.84
CA ILE A 442 -6.67 -9.72 13.03
C ILE A 442 -5.56 -8.74 12.61
N GLU A 443 -4.79 -8.30 13.58
CA GLU A 443 -3.70 -7.37 13.34
C GLU A 443 -2.41 -8.08 12.95
N THR A 444 -1.56 -7.41 12.18
CA THR A 444 -0.19 -7.86 11.93
C THR A 444 0.68 -7.60 13.16
N ASP A 445 1.81 -8.30 13.29
CA ASP A 445 2.81 -8.04 14.33
C ASP A 445 3.36 -6.60 14.28
N GLN A 446 3.24 -5.94 13.11
CA GLN A 446 3.68 -4.58 12.85
C GLN A 446 2.59 -3.51 13.10
N ALA A 447 1.40 -3.92 13.53
CA ALA A 447 0.35 -2.97 13.88
C ALA A 447 0.81 -2.01 14.99
N PRO A 448 0.40 -0.74 14.95
CA PRO A 448 0.72 0.19 16.02
C PRO A 448 0.02 -0.23 17.31
N THR A 449 0.71 -0.08 18.46
CA THR A 449 0.09 -0.28 19.75
C THR A 449 -0.79 0.94 20.04
N THR A 450 -2.10 0.79 19.94
CA THR A 450 -3.08 1.78 20.35
C THR A 450 -3.80 1.30 21.61
N ASP A 451 -4.34 2.21 22.42
CA ASP A 451 -4.95 1.93 23.72
C ASP A 451 -6.24 1.08 23.64
N GLY A 452 -6.13 -0.10 22.98
CA GLY A 452 -7.23 -1.07 22.82
C GLY A 452 -8.12 -0.82 21.59
N GLU A 453 -7.81 0.16 20.75
CA GLU A 453 -8.52 0.39 19.49
C GLU A 453 -7.95 -0.49 18.35
N PRO A 454 -8.79 -1.17 17.57
CA PRO A 454 -8.34 -2.03 16.49
C PRO A 454 -7.78 -1.22 15.30
N ASN A 455 -6.71 -1.74 14.70
CA ASN A 455 -6.08 -1.16 13.53
C ASN A 455 -6.29 -2.04 12.30
N ILE A 456 -6.97 -1.52 11.29
CA ILE A 456 -7.13 -2.21 10.01
C ILE A 456 -5.94 -1.85 9.14
N MET A 457 -4.99 -2.75 9.04
CA MET A 457 -3.75 -2.55 8.31
C MET A 457 -3.93 -2.72 6.81
N TYR A 458 -3.48 -1.72 6.07
CA TYR A 458 -3.21 -1.79 4.65
C TYR A 458 -1.71 -1.73 4.42
N GLY A 459 -1.24 -2.42 3.42
CA GLY A 459 0.17 -2.43 3.04
C GLY A 459 0.34 -2.56 1.54
N TYR A 460 1.57 -2.75 1.12
CA TYR A 460 1.93 -2.94 -0.27
C TYR A 460 2.33 -4.38 -0.50
N LYS A 461 1.83 -4.99 -1.55
CA LYS A 461 2.19 -6.35 -1.95
C LYS A 461 2.69 -6.34 -3.39
N ASN A 462 3.73 -7.13 -3.64
CA ASN A 462 4.20 -7.39 -4.98
C ASN A 462 3.36 -8.49 -5.61
N PHE A 463 2.86 -8.25 -6.81
CA PHE A 463 1.97 -9.18 -7.51
C PHE A 463 2.65 -9.75 -8.75
N GLY A 464 2.43 -11.00 -8.97
CA GLY A 464 2.45 -11.83 -10.14
C GLY A 464 3.19 -11.33 -11.39
N LYS A 465 2.68 -11.78 -12.50
CA LYS A 465 3.27 -11.58 -13.82
C LYS A 465 2.19 -11.22 -14.84
N VAL A 466 2.41 -10.16 -15.58
CA VAL A 466 1.56 -9.74 -16.69
C VAL A 466 2.36 -9.78 -17.99
N ASN A 467 1.80 -10.39 -19.01
CA ASN A 467 2.35 -10.40 -20.35
C ASN A 467 1.38 -9.72 -21.31
N TYR A 468 1.84 -8.72 -22.04
CA TYR A 468 1.02 -8.01 -22.98
C TYR A 468 1.76 -7.69 -24.28
N TRP A 469 0.99 -7.53 -25.34
CA TRP A 469 1.45 -7.14 -26.66
C TRP A 469 0.89 -5.78 -27.01
N GLY A 470 1.67 -5.00 -27.72
CA GLY A 470 1.23 -3.72 -28.25
C GLY A 470 1.81 -3.46 -29.62
N PHE A 471 1.15 -2.59 -30.35
CA PHE A 471 1.67 -2.04 -31.59
C PHE A 471 1.41 -0.55 -31.67
N GLU A 472 2.30 0.14 -32.34
CA GLU A 472 2.21 1.58 -32.58
C GLU A 472 2.47 1.84 -34.07
N THR A 473 1.71 2.74 -34.66
CA THR A 473 1.95 3.19 -36.03
C THR A 473 1.86 4.69 -36.10
N GLY A 474 2.71 5.32 -36.89
CA GLY A 474 2.73 6.74 -37.10
C GLY A 474 2.99 7.08 -38.57
N MET A 475 2.25 8.03 -39.12
CA MET A 475 2.45 8.56 -40.46
C MET A 475 2.61 10.09 -40.40
N LYS A 476 3.57 10.58 -41.16
CA LYS A 476 3.79 12.01 -41.32
C LYS A 476 3.86 12.29 -42.83
N TRP A 477 2.97 13.15 -43.26
CA TRP A 477 2.92 13.67 -44.61
C TRP A 477 3.54 15.04 -44.68
#